data_0a4cc345a4a42240c1a14fcc9c323d2c
#
_entry.id   0a4cc345a4a42240c1a14fcc9c323d2c
#
_cell.length_a   1.000
_cell.length_b   1.000
_cell.length_c   1.000
_cell.angle_alpha   90.00
_cell.angle_beta   90.00
_cell.angle_gamma   90.00
#
_symmetry.space_group_name_H-M   'P 1'
#
loop_
_entity.id
_entity.type
_entity.pdbx_description
1 polymer ?
#
loop_
_entity_poly.entity_id
_entity_poly.type
_entity_poly.pdbx_seq_one_letter_code
_entity_poly.pdbx_strand_id
1 'polypeptide(L)'
;MVPAQGFRRVLHADLDCFFAAVEELDNPALRGKPVVVGGDPDRRGVVSTANYIARRFGIGSAMAAAQARRLCPRAIFLRPRFDRYRELSRRVMAILAETAPMVEQVSVDEAYAELPPGLPGCERAETIARRLKRRVRAETGLVISVGVGRSKSVAKLASDFSKPDGCLVVRPDQEEAFLRPLPVGRLSGVGPHTRERLERMGVRTVGDLAAREPRELEALLGRHGRWLWQLAHGEDDRPVESEREPPKSISHENTYERDIADGERAASHVRDLALKVARRAADEGMVGRTVTLKVKWANFQIVTRQQALAAPTAQADALAEAAEQLLWQEIVPLLDGARAIRLLGVALGSLSPAARVADGAAGLSRRMRPGYGLVQPSLWERLVG
;
A
#
# COMPACT_ATOMS: atom_id res chain seq x y z
N MET A 1 -20.62 10.71 37.82
CA MET A 1 -20.61 11.35 36.48
C MET A 1 -19.16 11.54 36.08
N VAL A 2 -18.63 10.68 35.21
CA VAL A 2 -17.32 10.86 34.59
C VAL A 2 -17.46 12.02 33.61
N PRO A 3 -16.58 13.06 33.63
CA PRO A 3 -16.66 14.14 32.67
C PRO A 3 -16.51 13.53 31.28
N ALA A 4 -17.35 13.98 30.37
CA ALA A 4 -17.29 13.62 28.93
C ALA A 4 -16.02 14.22 28.30
N GLN A 5 -14.85 13.71 28.69
CA GLN A 5 -13.64 13.91 27.92
C GLN A 5 -13.88 13.16 26.59
N GLY A 6 -14.03 13.95 25.52
CA GLY A 6 -14.33 13.41 24.20
C GLY A 6 -13.24 12.43 23.81
N PHE A 7 -13.58 11.14 23.68
CA PHE A 7 -12.66 10.14 23.15
C PHE A 7 -12.26 10.50 21.71
N ARG A 8 -11.03 10.13 21.37
CA ARG A 8 -10.48 10.27 20.01
C ARG A 8 -11.39 9.59 19.00
N ARG A 9 -11.62 10.20 17.86
CA ARG A 9 -12.42 9.66 16.75
C ARG A 9 -11.63 9.69 15.47
N VAL A 10 -11.25 8.52 15.05
CA VAL A 10 -10.57 8.30 13.78
C VAL A 10 -11.60 7.79 12.78
N LEU A 11 -11.65 8.45 11.62
CA LEU A 11 -12.39 8.03 10.45
C LEU A 11 -11.43 7.36 9.48
N HIS A 12 -11.81 6.23 8.89
CA HIS A 12 -11.15 5.61 7.75
C HIS A 12 -12.09 5.65 6.56
N ALA A 13 -11.66 6.25 5.46
CA ALA A 13 -12.37 6.29 4.19
C ALA A 13 -11.62 5.46 3.15
N ASP A 14 -12.34 4.63 2.39
CA ASP A 14 -11.79 3.72 1.39
C ASP A 14 -12.71 3.71 0.16
N LEU A 15 -12.14 3.98 -1.01
CA LEU A 15 -12.86 4.00 -2.29
C LEU A 15 -13.21 2.57 -2.74
N ASP A 16 -14.48 2.28 -2.88
CA ASP A 16 -14.97 0.96 -3.23
C ASP A 16 -14.54 0.53 -4.62
N CYS A 17 -13.76 -0.58 -4.70
CA CYS A 17 -13.17 -1.14 -5.94
C CYS A 17 -12.61 -0.07 -6.90
N PHE A 18 -11.83 0.86 -6.36
CA PHE A 18 -11.49 2.17 -6.90
C PHE A 18 -11.19 2.16 -8.41
N PHE A 19 -10.17 1.45 -8.88
CA PHE A 19 -9.80 1.49 -10.30
C PHE A 19 -10.94 0.99 -11.19
N ALA A 20 -11.60 -0.09 -10.81
CA ALA A 20 -12.73 -0.61 -11.57
C ALA A 20 -13.93 0.35 -11.54
N ALA A 21 -14.17 1.02 -10.41
CA ALA A 21 -15.21 2.04 -10.29
C ALA A 21 -14.94 3.26 -11.20
N VAL A 22 -13.67 3.68 -11.34
CA VAL A 22 -13.29 4.75 -12.29
C VAL A 22 -13.54 4.33 -13.74
N GLU A 23 -13.20 3.09 -14.09
CA GLU A 23 -13.47 2.58 -15.44
C GLU A 23 -14.98 2.53 -15.75
N GLU A 24 -15.80 2.10 -14.78
CA GLU A 24 -17.26 2.10 -14.93
C GLU A 24 -17.87 3.52 -14.94
N LEU A 25 -17.22 4.48 -14.28
CA LEU A 25 -17.62 5.89 -14.30
C LEU A 25 -17.39 6.51 -15.68
N ASP A 26 -16.20 6.32 -16.24
CA ASP A 26 -15.80 6.87 -17.54
C ASP A 26 -16.42 6.11 -18.72
N ASN A 27 -16.76 4.82 -18.53
CA ASN A 27 -17.44 3.98 -19.54
C ASN A 27 -18.64 3.26 -18.95
N PRO A 28 -19.85 3.85 -19.00
CA PRO A 28 -21.07 3.25 -18.47
C PRO A 28 -21.44 1.89 -19.07
N ALA A 29 -20.93 1.53 -20.25
CA ALA A 29 -21.16 0.22 -20.86
C ALA A 29 -20.52 -0.95 -20.09
N LEU A 30 -19.64 -0.65 -19.14
CA LEU A 30 -19.00 -1.63 -18.24
C LEU A 30 -19.90 -1.98 -17.03
N ARG A 31 -20.87 -1.14 -16.72
CA ARG A 31 -21.77 -1.35 -15.56
C ARG A 31 -22.53 -2.66 -15.70
N GLY A 32 -22.65 -3.38 -14.61
CA GLY A 32 -23.31 -4.68 -14.57
C GLY A 32 -22.49 -5.84 -15.14
N LYS A 33 -21.26 -5.60 -15.60
CA LYS A 33 -20.33 -6.62 -16.11
C LYS A 33 -19.20 -6.89 -15.12
N PRO A 34 -18.61 -8.10 -15.10
CA PRO A 34 -17.40 -8.35 -14.33
C PRO A 34 -16.22 -7.62 -14.98
N VAL A 35 -15.64 -6.65 -14.26
CA VAL A 35 -14.52 -5.81 -14.69
C VAL A 35 -13.30 -6.08 -13.81
N VAL A 36 -12.17 -6.28 -14.46
CA VAL A 36 -10.85 -6.48 -13.83
C VAL A 36 -9.89 -5.46 -14.41
N VAL A 37 -9.31 -4.65 -13.56
CA VAL A 37 -8.23 -3.73 -13.95
C VAL A 37 -6.90 -4.36 -13.55
N GLY A 38 -5.95 -4.43 -14.45
CA GLY A 38 -4.65 -5.05 -14.17
C GLY A 38 -3.84 -5.35 -15.42
N GLY A 39 -2.86 -6.22 -15.25
CA GLY A 39 -2.03 -6.70 -16.37
C GLY A 39 -2.77 -7.68 -17.28
N ASP A 40 -2.17 -7.89 -18.43
CA ASP A 40 -2.69 -8.78 -19.50
C ASP A 40 -2.81 -10.24 -18.99
N PRO A 41 -3.98 -10.88 -19.09
CA PRO A 41 -4.17 -12.27 -18.69
C PRO A 41 -3.45 -13.30 -19.57
N ASP A 42 -3.02 -12.93 -20.77
CA ASP A 42 -2.20 -13.78 -21.65
C ASP A 42 -0.71 -13.71 -21.34
N ARG A 43 -0.33 -12.78 -20.43
CA ARG A 43 1.03 -12.55 -20.00
C ARG A 43 1.16 -12.81 -18.49
N ARG A 44 2.27 -12.36 -17.88
CA ARG A 44 2.49 -12.44 -16.42
C ARG A 44 1.78 -11.31 -15.68
N GLY A 45 0.58 -10.90 -16.16
CA GLY A 45 -0.22 -9.86 -15.57
C GLY A 45 -0.78 -10.24 -14.19
N VAL A 46 -1.02 -9.21 -13.36
CA VAL A 46 -1.60 -9.33 -12.03
C VAL A 46 -2.83 -8.43 -11.95
N VAL A 47 -3.85 -8.89 -11.23
CA VAL A 47 -5.05 -8.11 -10.95
C VAL A 47 -4.69 -6.96 -10.00
N SER A 48 -4.92 -5.74 -10.45
CA SER A 48 -4.84 -4.54 -9.59
C SER A 48 -6.12 -4.39 -8.76
N THR A 49 -7.27 -4.37 -9.42
CA THR A 49 -8.57 -4.26 -8.75
C THR A 49 -9.62 -5.02 -9.57
N ALA A 50 -10.60 -5.57 -8.88
CA ALA A 50 -11.78 -6.17 -9.50
C ALA A 50 -13.04 -5.54 -8.92
N ASN A 51 -14.06 -5.28 -9.75
CA ASN A 51 -15.35 -4.80 -9.25
C ASN A 51 -16.08 -5.91 -8.46
N TYR A 52 -17.12 -5.53 -7.73
CA TYR A 52 -17.84 -6.49 -6.87
C TYR A 52 -18.48 -7.64 -7.65
N ILE A 53 -18.81 -7.44 -8.93
CA ILE A 53 -19.34 -8.51 -9.79
C ILE A 53 -18.25 -9.54 -10.06
N ALA A 54 -17.05 -9.10 -10.43
CA ALA A 54 -15.89 -9.99 -10.65
C ALA A 54 -15.46 -10.69 -9.35
N ARG A 55 -15.51 -9.99 -8.20
CA ARG A 55 -15.20 -10.57 -6.88
C ARG A 55 -16.10 -11.74 -6.49
N ARG A 56 -17.35 -11.79 -6.96
CA ARG A 56 -18.25 -12.95 -6.74
C ARG A 56 -17.75 -14.25 -7.36
N PHE A 57 -16.85 -14.16 -8.34
CA PHE A 57 -16.16 -15.31 -8.94
C PHE A 57 -14.85 -15.66 -8.24
N GLY A 58 -14.57 -15.05 -7.06
CA GLY A 58 -13.34 -15.28 -6.32
C GLY A 58 -12.14 -14.49 -6.83
N ILE A 59 -12.35 -13.52 -7.74
CA ILE A 59 -11.27 -12.67 -8.26
C ILE A 59 -10.92 -11.60 -7.22
N GLY A 60 -9.64 -11.49 -6.89
CA GLY A 60 -9.13 -10.50 -5.94
C GLY A 60 -7.84 -9.85 -6.40
N SER A 61 -7.48 -8.78 -5.73
CA SER A 61 -6.21 -8.07 -5.93
C SER A 61 -5.01 -8.98 -5.70
N ALA A 62 -3.91 -8.73 -6.42
CA ALA A 62 -2.69 -9.53 -6.43
C ALA A 62 -2.83 -10.95 -7.03
N MET A 63 -4.03 -11.36 -7.49
CA MET A 63 -4.22 -12.61 -8.21
C MET A 63 -3.57 -12.54 -9.60
N ALA A 64 -2.97 -13.65 -10.07
CA ALA A 64 -2.51 -13.73 -11.46
C ALA A 64 -3.68 -13.50 -12.43
N ALA A 65 -3.53 -12.61 -13.40
CA ALA A 65 -4.60 -12.27 -14.35
C ALA A 65 -5.09 -13.51 -15.14
N ALA A 66 -4.18 -14.43 -15.49
CA ALA A 66 -4.53 -15.71 -16.09
C ALA A 66 -5.42 -16.59 -15.20
N GLN A 67 -5.24 -16.56 -13.88
CA GLN A 67 -6.11 -17.25 -12.92
C GLN A 67 -7.47 -16.57 -12.85
N ALA A 68 -7.50 -15.24 -12.79
CA ALA A 68 -8.74 -14.47 -12.80
C ALA A 68 -9.59 -14.74 -14.05
N ARG A 69 -8.96 -14.86 -15.22
CA ARG A 69 -9.65 -15.24 -16.46
C ARG A 69 -10.21 -16.66 -16.41
N ARG A 70 -9.52 -17.61 -15.82
CA ARG A 70 -10.05 -18.98 -15.62
C ARG A 70 -11.28 -18.98 -14.71
N LEU A 71 -11.29 -18.16 -13.67
CA LEU A 71 -12.43 -18.05 -12.73
C LEU A 71 -13.64 -17.36 -13.37
N CYS A 72 -13.42 -16.38 -14.25
CA CYS A 72 -14.48 -15.68 -14.98
C CYS A 72 -14.05 -15.38 -16.42
N PRO A 73 -14.24 -16.32 -17.37
CA PRO A 73 -13.85 -16.13 -18.79
C PRO A 73 -14.50 -14.93 -19.47
N ARG A 74 -15.67 -14.52 -18.99
CA ARG A 74 -16.41 -13.34 -19.50
C ARG A 74 -15.99 -12.01 -18.88
N ALA A 75 -15.03 -12.00 -17.96
CA ALA A 75 -14.53 -10.78 -17.34
C ALA A 75 -13.83 -9.89 -18.36
N ILE A 76 -14.09 -8.59 -18.27
CA ILE A 76 -13.46 -7.57 -19.09
C ILE A 76 -12.18 -7.13 -18.41
N PHE A 77 -11.03 -7.38 -19.05
CA PHE A 77 -9.73 -6.98 -18.55
C PHE A 77 -9.33 -5.63 -19.17
N LEU A 78 -8.99 -4.67 -18.31
CA LEU A 78 -8.60 -3.33 -18.68
C LEU A 78 -7.22 -3.00 -18.13
N ARG A 79 -6.41 -2.30 -18.93
CA ARG A 79 -5.12 -1.77 -18.47
C ARG A 79 -5.34 -0.60 -17.53
N PRO A 80 -4.53 -0.47 -16.47
CA PRO A 80 -4.64 0.65 -15.53
C PRO A 80 -4.38 2.01 -16.20
N ARG A 81 -5.17 3.02 -15.83
CA ARG A 81 -5.01 4.42 -16.25
C ARG A 81 -4.60 5.27 -15.03
N PHE A 82 -3.36 5.09 -14.56
CA PHE A 82 -2.90 5.67 -13.28
C PHE A 82 -3.06 7.18 -13.17
N ASP A 83 -2.89 7.95 -14.25
CA ASP A 83 -3.06 9.41 -14.21
C ASP A 83 -4.52 9.79 -13.90
N ARG A 84 -5.48 9.06 -14.48
CA ARG A 84 -6.90 9.26 -14.20
C ARG A 84 -7.25 8.90 -12.75
N TYR A 85 -6.67 7.81 -12.24
CA TYR A 85 -6.87 7.42 -10.83
C TYR A 85 -6.28 8.44 -9.87
N ARG A 86 -5.08 8.97 -10.13
CA ARG A 86 -4.46 10.02 -9.33
C ARG A 86 -5.28 11.32 -9.34
N GLU A 87 -5.86 11.69 -10.47
CA GLU A 87 -6.72 12.86 -10.60
C GLU A 87 -7.93 12.74 -9.66
N LEU A 88 -8.68 11.63 -9.75
CA LEU A 88 -9.87 11.42 -8.93
C LEU A 88 -9.52 11.21 -7.45
N SER A 89 -8.44 10.51 -7.15
CA SER A 89 -7.91 10.39 -5.79
C SER A 89 -7.65 11.76 -5.17
N ARG A 90 -6.95 12.66 -5.87
CA ARG A 90 -6.69 14.03 -5.37
C ARG A 90 -7.97 14.80 -5.06
N ARG A 91 -9.00 14.66 -5.89
CA ARG A 91 -10.31 15.29 -5.62
C ARG A 91 -10.96 14.75 -4.35
N VAL A 92 -10.94 13.44 -4.16
CA VAL A 92 -11.47 12.81 -2.93
C VAL A 92 -10.67 13.22 -1.71
N MET A 93 -9.34 13.27 -1.79
CA MET A 93 -8.50 13.71 -0.67
C MET A 93 -8.71 15.19 -0.32
N ALA A 94 -8.98 16.05 -1.29
CA ALA A 94 -9.35 17.45 -1.04
C ALA A 94 -10.68 17.54 -0.25
N ILE A 95 -11.69 16.75 -0.61
CA ILE A 95 -12.97 16.70 0.13
C ILE A 95 -12.76 16.21 1.58
N LEU A 96 -11.86 15.24 1.79
CA LEU A 96 -11.48 14.79 3.12
C LEU A 96 -10.80 15.89 3.94
N ALA A 97 -9.85 16.62 3.35
CA ALA A 97 -9.14 17.72 4.00
C ALA A 97 -10.05 18.86 4.43
N GLU A 98 -11.14 19.13 3.67
CA GLU A 98 -12.17 20.09 4.07
C GLU A 98 -13.09 19.55 5.18
N THR A 99 -13.14 18.23 5.37
CA THR A 99 -14.02 17.59 6.35
C THR A 99 -13.38 17.45 7.72
N ALA A 100 -12.06 17.29 7.78
CA ALA A 100 -11.31 17.05 9.00
C ALA A 100 -9.97 17.82 9.01
N PRO A 101 -9.54 18.33 10.20
CA PRO A 101 -8.30 19.10 10.30
C PRO A 101 -7.03 18.28 10.08
N MET A 102 -7.09 16.98 10.34
CA MET A 102 -5.97 16.05 10.19
C MET A 102 -6.38 14.93 9.25
N VAL A 103 -5.66 14.78 8.13
CA VAL A 103 -5.88 13.72 7.14
C VAL A 103 -4.55 13.07 6.79
N GLU A 104 -4.50 11.76 6.93
CA GLU A 104 -3.38 10.92 6.53
C GLU A 104 -3.79 10.07 5.33
N GLN A 105 -3.30 10.42 4.18
CA GLN A 105 -3.48 9.60 2.98
C GLN A 105 -2.53 8.41 3.02
N VAL A 106 -3.06 7.18 3.09
CA VAL A 106 -2.29 5.93 3.15
C VAL A 106 -1.97 5.40 1.76
N SER A 107 -2.96 5.47 0.87
CA SER A 107 -2.83 5.04 -0.52
C SER A 107 -3.55 5.99 -1.48
N VAL A 108 -3.70 5.60 -2.75
CA VAL A 108 -4.48 6.37 -3.73
C VAL A 108 -5.99 6.31 -3.47
N ASP A 109 -6.44 5.32 -2.71
CA ASP A 109 -7.86 5.02 -2.47
C ASP A 109 -8.28 5.01 -1.01
N GLU A 110 -7.33 5.12 -0.06
CA GLU A 110 -7.65 5.13 1.37
C GLU A 110 -6.94 6.24 2.15
N ALA A 111 -7.63 6.76 3.15
CA ALA A 111 -7.11 7.74 4.08
C ALA A 111 -7.75 7.61 5.46
N TYR A 112 -6.96 7.99 6.48
CA TYR A 112 -7.47 8.29 7.81
C TYR A 112 -7.74 9.77 7.96
N ALA A 113 -8.73 10.10 8.77
CA ALA A 113 -8.99 11.47 9.20
C ALA A 113 -9.31 11.50 10.69
N GLU A 114 -8.76 12.47 11.42
CA GLU A 114 -9.12 12.66 12.81
C GLU A 114 -10.20 13.74 12.92
N LEU A 115 -11.36 13.37 13.46
CA LEU A 115 -12.46 14.30 13.62
C LEU A 115 -12.18 15.28 14.77
N PRO A 116 -12.67 16.54 14.71
CA PRO A 116 -12.40 17.53 15.71
C PRO A 116 -12.75 17.07 17.13
N PRO A 117 -11.93 17.41 18.14
CA PRO A 117 -12.26 17.13 19.52
C PRO A 117 -13.53 17.89 19.94
N GLY A 118 -14.26 17.37 20.93
CA GLY A 118 -15.46 18.03 21.46
C GLY A 118 -16.74 17.84 20.67
N LEU A 119 -16.72 17.02 19.60
CA LEU A 119 -17.98 16.61 18.96
C LEU A 119 -18.83 15.81 19.95
N PRO A 120 -20.07 16.26 20.30
CA PRO A 120 -20.92 15.49 21.19
C PRO A 120 -21.48 14.24 20.50
N GLY A 121 -21.25 13.07 21.14
CA GLY A 121 -21.85 11.79 20.72
C GLY A 121 -21.31 11.14 19.43
N CYS A 122 -21.54 9.84 19.29
CA CYS A 122 -21.20 9.07 18.09
C CYS A 122 -22.12 9.44 16.89
N GLU A 123 -23.34 9.89 17.15
CA GLU A 123 -24.30 10.33 16.13
C GLU A 123 -23.75 11.45 15.24
N ARG A 124 -22.93 12.34 15.81
CA ARG A 124 -22.32 13.43 15.04
C ARG A 124 -21.19 12.94 14.15
N ALA A 125 -20.44 11.93 14.59
CA ALA A 125 -19.43 11.28 13.75
C ALA A 125 -20.08 10.53 12.57
N GLU A 126 -21.19 9.86 12.78
CA GLU A 126 -21.97 9.22 11.73
C GLU A 126 -22.52 10.25 10.73
N THR A 127 -23.04 11.37 11.22
CA THR A 127 -23.56 12.46 10.37
C THR A 127 -22.45 13.02 9.46
N ILE A 128 -21.24 13.22 10.02
CA ILE A 128 -20.07 13.67 9.25
C ILE A 128 -19.69 12.64 8.20
N ALA A 129 -19.59 11.36 8.59
CA ALA A 129 -19.24 10.27 7.68
C ALA A 129 -20.26 10.14 6.53
N ARG A 130 -21.55 10.21 6.82
CA ARG A 130 -22.62 10.18 5.80
C ARG A 130 -22.60 11.42 4.90
N ARG A 131 -22.30 12.61 5.44
CA ARG A 131 -22.11 13.83 4.64
C ARG A 131 -20.92 13.71 3.71
N LEU A 132 -19.78 13.20 4.21
CA LEU A 132 -18.59 12.95 3.42
C LEU A 132 -18.89 12.01 2.24
N LYS A 133 -19.54 10.86 2.50
CA LYS A 133 -19.96 9.92 1.45
C LYS A 133 -20.82 10.58 0.37
N ARG A 134 -21.81 11.39 0.78
CA ARG A 134 -22.69 12.11 -0.17
C ARG A 134 -21.90 13.11 -1.02
N ARG A 135 -20.97 13.87 -0.41
CA ARG A 135 -20.11 14.82 -1.13
C ARG A 135 -19.23 14.13 -2.14
N VAL A 136 -18.51 13.08 -1.73
CA VAL A 136 -17.64 12.30 -2.64
C VAL A 136 -18.45 11.80 -3.84
N ARG A 137 -19.63 11.22 -3.59
CA ARG A 137 -20.50 10.74 -4.68
C ARG A 137 -20.97 11.87 -5.60
N ALA A 138 -21.39 12.99 -5.05
CA ALA A 138 -21.89 14.12 -5.82
C ALA A 138 -20.80 14.80 -6.66
N GLU A 139 -19.59 14.94 -6.10
CA GLU A 139 -18.51 15.70 -6.72
C GLU A 139 -17.61 14.85 -7.64
N THR A 140 -17.53 13.53 -7.41
CA THR A 140 -16.64 12.64 -8.16
C THR A 140 -17.35 11.47 -8.87
N GLY A 141 -18.60 11.18 -8.53
CA GLY A 141 -19.30 9.98 -8.99
C GLY A 141 -18.85 8.68 -8.32
N LEU A 142 -17.82 8.72 -7.47
CA LEU A 142 -17.25 7.55 -6.80
C LEU A 142 -17.99 7.25 -5.48
N VAL A 143 -17.84 6.02 -5.02
CA VAL A 143 -18.40 5.53 -3.77
C VAL A 143 -17.28 5.23 -2.80
N ILE A 144 -17.44 5.68 -1.54
CA ILE A 144 -16.54 5.33 -0.44
C ILE A 144 -17.27 4.55 0.62
N SER A 145 -16.57 3.62 1.26
CA SER A 145 -16.97 3.02 2.52
C SER A 145 -16.22 3.70 3.67
N VAL A 146 -16.94 4.00 4.75
CA VAL A 146 -16.41 4.77 5.87
C VAL A 146 -16.58 4.01 7.17
N GLY A 147 -15.51 3.86 7.92
CA GLY A 147 -15.51 3.36 9.29
C GLY A 147 -15.06 4.45 10.27
N VAL A 148 -15.67 4.48 11.43
CA VAL A 148 -15.25 5.37 12.53
C VAL A 148 -15.05 4.56 13.79
N GLY A 149 -13.95 4.81 14.48
CA GLY A 149 -13.60 4.16 15.74
C GLY A 149 -12.68 5.03 16.59
N ARG A 150 -12.28 4.51 17.75
CA ARG A 150 -11.36 5.20 18.65
C ARG A 150 -9.91 5.21 18.12
N SER A 151 -9.58 4.28 17.26
CA SER A 151 -8.23 4.07 16.74
C SER A 151 -8.23 3.82 15.23
N LYS A 152 -7.07 3.94 14.59
CA LYS A 152 -6.89 3.63 13.18
C LYS A 152 -7.30 2.19 12.85
N SER A 153 -6.93 1.23 13.72
CA SER A 153 -7.24 -0.18 13.53
C SER A 153 -8.75 -0.43 13.52
N VAL A 154 -9.46 0.09 14.52
CA VAL A 154 -10.92 -0.07 14.62
C VAL A 154 -11.63 0.63 13.46
N ALA A 155 -11.22 1.84 13.10
CA ALA A 155 -11.80 2.57 11.98
C ALA A 155 -11.64 1.83 10.64
N LYS A 156 -10.45 1.26 10.40
CA LYS A 156 -10.19 0.46 9.19
C LYS A 156 -11.05 -0.80 9.16
N LEU A 157 -11.08 -1.55 10.25
CA LEU A 157 -11.93 -2.76 10.34
C LEU A 157 -13.41 -2.43 10.13
N ALA A 158 -13.89 -1.30 10.68
CA ALA A 158 -15.26 -0.86 10.50
C ALA A 158 -15.58 -0.52 9.04
N SER A 159 -14.69 0.19 8.34
CA SER A 159 -14.88 0.47 6.92
C SER A 159 -14.87 -0.81 6.07
N ASP A 160 -13.91 -1.71 6.30
CA ASP A 160 -13.78 -2.97 5.57
C ASP A 160 -14.98 -3.90 5.81
N PHE A 161 -15.50 -3.95 7.04
CA PHE A 161 -16.66 -4.74 7.39
C PHE A 161 -17.95 -4.22 6.73
N SER A 162 -18.06 -2.91 6.55
CA SER A 162 -19.26 -2.28 6.00
C SER A 162 -19.28 -2.19 4.47
N LYS A 163 -18.21 -2.58 3.75
CA LYS A 163 -18.16 -2.58 2.26
C LYS A 163 -19.22 -3.51 1.65
N PRO A 164 -19.81 -3.15 0.50
CA PRO A 164 -19.67 -1.89 -0.24
C PRO A 164 -20.60 -0.79 0.26
N ASP A 165 -20.26 0.47 -0.07
CA ASP A 165 -21.06 1.67 0.21
C ASP A 165 -21.49 1.82 1.68
N GLY A 166 -20.68 1.26 2.58
CA GLY A 166 -20.98 1.19 3.99
C GLY A 166 -20.64 2.45 4.77
N CYS A 167 -21.22 2.55 5.97
CA CYS A 167 -20.88 3.52 6.98
C CYS A 167 -21.10 2.89 8.35
N LEU A 168 -20.02 2.61 9.07
CA LEU A 168 -20.07 1.98 10.37
C LEU A 168 -19.31 2.80 11.41
N VAL A 169 -20.00 3.16 12.49
CA VAL A 169 -19.41 3.80 13.66
C VAL A 169 -19.35 2.78 14.79
N VAL A 170 -18.15 2.42 15.22
CA VAL A 170 -17.92 1.54 16.36
C VAL A 170 -17.73 2.41 17.60
N ARG A 171 -18.65 2.33 18.54
CA ARG A 171 -18.59 3.05 19.81
C ARG A 171 -17.60 2.37 20.77
N PRO A 172 -16.96 3.11 21.69
CA PRO A 172 -16.02 2.54 22.64
C PRO A 172 -16.58 1.37 23.46
N ASP A 173 -17.86 1.46 23.86
CA ASP A 173 -18.57 0.41 24.59
C ASP A 173 -18.90 -0.83 23.74
N GLN A 174 -18.74 -0.76 22.44
CA GLN A 174 -19.03 -1.83 21.48
C GLN A 174 -17.76 -2.41 20.84
N GLU A 175 -16.58 -1.83 21.06
CA GLU A 175 -15.34 -2.22 20.37
C GLU A 175 -15.00 -3.69 20.60
N GLU A 176 -15.07 -4.17 21.83
CA GLU A 176 -14.77 -5.57 22.13
C GLU A 176 -15.74 -6.51 21.43
N ALA A 177 -17.04 -6.23 21.52
CA ALA A 177 -18.07 -7.04 20.88
C ALA A 177 -17.96 -7.04 19.35
N PHE A 178 -17.49 -5.93 18.76
CA PHE A 178 -17.23 -5.83 17.33
C PHE A 178 -15.97 -6.60 16.91
N LEU A 179 -14.87 -6.48 17.68
CA LEU A 179 -13.57 -7.07 17.32
C LEU A 179 -13.55 -8.60 17.51
N ARG A 180 -14.06 -9.10 18.61
CA ARG A 180 -13.95 -10.52 19.01
C ARG A 180 -14.33 -11.54 17.93
N PRO A 181 -15.47 -11.41 17.21
CA PRO A 181 -15.89 -12.39 16.21
C PRO A 181 -15.14 -12.29 14.89
N LEU A 182 -14.36 -11.23 14.66
CA LEU A 182 -13.68 -11.03 13.38
C LEU A 182 -12.60 -12.08 13.16
N PRO A 183 -12.43 -12.62 11.92
CA PRO A 183 -11.30 -13.48 11.60
C PRO A 183 -9.98 -12.75 11.85
N VAL A 184 -9.00 -13.43 12.47
CA VAL A 184 -7.70 -12.84 12.82
C VAL A 184 -6.96 -12.25 11.61
N GLY A 185 -7.14 -12.84 10.43
CA GLY A 185 -6.58 -12.32 9.17
C GLY A 185 -7.14 -10.97 8.70
N ARG A 186 -8.14 -10.41 9.40
CA ARG A 186 -8.64 -9.06 9.14
C ARG A 186 -7.84 -7.96 9.84
N LEU A 187 -7.11 -8.31 10.89
CA LEU A 187 -6.25 -7.35 11.57
C LEU A 187 -5.12 -6.87 10.66
N SER A 188 -4.90 -5.56 10.65
CA SER A 188 -3.74 -4.97 9.98
C SER A 188 -2.46 -5.62 10.49
N GLY A 189 -1.55 -6.00 9.57
CA GLY A 189 -0.32 -6.71 9.91
C GLY A 189 -0.45 -8.24 9.95
N VAL A 190 -1.64 -8.82 9.85
CA VAL A 190 -1.83 -10.27 9.74
C VAL A 190 -1.93 -10.67 8.27
N GLY A 191 -0.77 -10.81 7.63
CA GLY A 191 -0.68 -11.39 6.28
C GLY A 191 -0.84 -12.92 6.29
N PRO A 192 -0.85 -13.59 5.11
CA PRO A 192 -1.05 -15.04 5.00
C PRO A 192 -0.10 -15.85 5.89
N HIS A 193 1.18 -15.50 5.94
CA HIS A 193 2.20 -16.16 6.76
C HIS A 193 1.93 -16.05 8.26
N THR A 194 1.60 -14.84 8.73
CA THR A 194 1.28 -14.59 10.14
C THR A 194 -0.02 -15.30 10.51
N ARG A 195 -1.02 -15.26 9.63
CA ARG A 195 -2.29 -15.97 9.83
C ARG A 195 -2.07 -17.47 9.98
N GLU A 196 -1.32 -18.10 9.09
CA GLU A 196 -1.03 -19.54 9.17
C GLU A 196 -0.35 -19.92 10.49
N ARG A 197 0.60 -19.10 10.97
CA ARG A 197 1.27 -19.32 12.26
C ARG A 197 0.30 -19.22 13.44
N LEU A 198 -0.58 -18.23 13.43
CA LEU A 198 -1.61 -18.05 14.46
C LEU A 198 -2.64 -19.18 14.44
N GLU A 199 -3.10 -19.60 13.26
CA GLU A 199 -4.05 -20.70 13.09
C GLU A 199 -3.49 -22.04 13.61
N ARG A 200 -2.17 -22.30 13.46
CA ARG A 200 -1.51 -23.47 14.06
C ARG A 200 -1.54 -23.46 15.59
N MET A 201 -1.64 -22.27 16.22
CA MET A 201 -1.85 -22.14 17.67
C MET A 201 -3.32 -22.19 18.07
N GLY A 202 -4.24 -22.43 17.14
CA GLY A 202 -5.68 -22.41 17.39
C GLY A 202 -6.28 -21.01 17.44
N VAL A 203 -5.54 -19.95 17.04
CA VAL A 203 -6.02 -18.57 16.99
C VAL A 203 -6.62 -18.29 15.62
N ARG A 204 -7.93 -18.23 15.53
CA ARG A 204 -8.70 -18.02 14.30
C ARG A 204 -9.41 -16.68 14.28
N THR A 205 -9.80 -16.19 15.44
CA THR A 205 -10.51 -14.92 15.61
C THR A 205 -9.65 -13.91 16.36
N VAL A 206 -10.07 -12.64 16.29
CA VAL A 206 -9.48 -11.58 17.11
C VAL A 206 -9.70 -11.84 18.59
N GLY A 207 -10.85 -12.42 18.96
CA GLY A 207 -11.14 -12.85 20.34
C GLY A 207 -10.19 -13.94 20.82
N ASP A 208 -9.85 -14.94 19.97
CA ASP A 208 -8.86 -15.95 20.33
C ASP A 208 -7.47 -15.33 20.54
N LEU A 209 -7.12 -14.34 19.72
CA LEU A 209 -5.85 -13.61 19.83
C LEU A 209 -5.79 -12.80 21.15
N ALA A 210 -6.87 -12.09 21.47
CA ALA A 210 -6.99 -11.31 22.70
C ALA A 210 -6.90 -12.18 23.98
N ALA A 211 -7.37 -13.42 23.91
CA ALA A 211 -7.35 -14.38 25.02
C ALA A 211 -5.97 -15.03 25.26
N ARG A 212 -4.97 -14.79 24.38
CA ARG A 212 -3.62 -15.34 24.56
C ARG A 212 -2.77 -14.48 25.48
N GLU A 213 -1.83 -15.13 26.14
CA GLU A 213 -0.80 -14.40 26.88
C GLU A 213 0.12 -13.64 25.91
N PRO A 214 0.38 -12.32 26.14
CA PRO A 214 1.23 -11.52 25.27
C PRO A 214 2.63 -12.13 25.06
N ARG A 215 3.17 -12.80 26.07
CA ARG A 215 4.48 -13.46 26.01
C ARG A 215 4.52 -14.63 25.02
N GLU A 216 3.43 -15.39 24.89
CA GLU A 216 3.32 -16.48 23.90
C GLU A 216 3.38 -15.91 22.47
N LEU A 217 2.66 -14.82 22.21
CA LEU A 217 2.64 -14.15 20.91
C LEU A 217 3.99 -13.49 20.60
N GLU A 218 4.65 -12.93 21.62
CA GLU A 218 5.97 -12.33 21.48
C GLU A 218 7.05 -13.39 21.20
N ALA A 219 6.98 -14.56 21.82
CA ALA A 219 7.84 -15.70 21.52
C ALA A 219 7.65 -16.21 20.08
N LEU A 220 6.40 -16.20 19.56
CA LEU A 220 6.09 -16.63 18.19
C LEU A 220 6.48 -15.60 17.13
N LEU A 221 6.16 -14.31 17.32
CA LEU A 221 6.18 -13.28 16.30
C LEU A 221 7.09 -12.09 16.66
N GLY A 222 7.80 -12.14 17.77
CA GLY A 222 8.60 -11.02 18.28
C GLY A 222 7.71 -9.85 18.69
N ARG A 223 8.25 -8.64 18.65
CA ARG A 223 7.51 -7.40 18.97
C ARG A 223 6.19 -7.25 18.19
N HIS A 224 6.13 -7.85 16.99
CA HIS A 224 4.92 -7.85 16.18
C HIS A 224 3.76 -8.61 16.85
N GLY A 225 4.04 -9.72 17.55
CA GLY A 225 3.02 -10.47 18.28
C GLY A 225 2.40 -9.66 19.42
N ARG A 226 3.22 -8.93 20.18
CA ARG A 226 2.73 -8.02 21.23
C ARG A 226 1.85 -6.90 20.66
N TRP A 227 2.28 -6.30 19.54
CA TRP A 227 1.50 -5.27 18.85
C TRP A 227 0.15 -5.81 18.34
N LEU A 228 0.11 -7.01 17.77
CA LEU A 228 -1.16 -7.64 17.35
C LEU A 228 -2.08 -7.90 18.54
N TRP A 229 -1.54 -8.27 19.68
CA TRP A 229 -2.32 -8.44 20.91
C TRP A 229 -2.96 -7.12 21.37
N GLN A 230 -2.23 -6.02 21.34
CA GLN A 230 -2.78 -4.68 21.60
C GLN A 230 -3.91 -4.33 20.63
N LEU A 231 -3.71 -4.55 19.33
CA LEU A 231 -4.75 -4.32 18.32
C LEU A 231 -6.01 -5.16 18.58
N ALA A 232 -5.85 -6.40 19.08
CA ALA A 232 -6.99 -7.27 19.40
C ALA A 232 -7.83 -6.73 20.58
N HIS A 233 -7.24 -5.87 21.43
CA HIS A 233 -7.92 -5.13 22.49
C HIS A 233 -8.41 -3.74 22.06
N GLY A 234 -8.28 -3.39 20.77
CA GLY A 234 -8.62 -2.06 20.25
C GLY A 234 -7.57 -0.97 20.57
N GLU A 235 -6.45 -1.36 21.17
CA GLU A 235 -5.37 -0.46 21.56
C GLU A 235 -4.48 -0.15 20.36
N ASP A 236 -4.58 1.07 19.85
CA ASP A 236 -3.77 1.56 18.73
C ASP A 236 -3.60 3.08 18.87
N ASP A 237 -2.50 3.48 19.50
CA ASP A 237 -2.21 4.88 19.81
C ASP A 237 -1.57 5.64 18.64
N ARG A 238 -1.40 5.01 17.48
CA ARG A 238 -0.80 5.69 16.32
C ARG A 238 -1.59 6.94 15.97
N PRO A 239 -0.94 8.11 15.86
CA PRO A 239 -1.59 9.35 15.47
C PRO A 239 -2.05 9.30 14.00
N VAL A 240 -2.99 10.16 13.63
CA VAL A 240 -3.24 10.51 12.23
C VAL A 240 -2.23 11.58 11.85
N GLU A 241 -1.35 11.27 10.90
CA GLU A 241 -0.23 12.13 10.51
C GLU A 241 -0.49 12.72 9.12
N SER A 242 -0.59 14.06 9.05
CA SER A 242 -0.77 14.76 7.76
C SER A 242 0.52 14.84 6.95
N GLU A 243 1.67 14.80 7.63
CA GLU A 243 2.98 14.80 6.99
C GLU A 243 3.49 13.37 6.81
N ARG A 244 3.93 13.06 5.61
CA ARG A 244 4.55 11.77 5.33
C ARG A 244 6.02 11.78 5.74
N GLU A 245 6.45 10.72 6.41
CA GLU A 245 7.88 10.46 6.54
C GLU A 245 8.53 10.33 5.16
N PRO A 246 9.76 10.87 4.99
CA PRO A 246 10.52 10.64 3.76
C PRO A 246 10.65 9.14 3.44
N PRO A 247 10.67 8.76 2.17
CA PRO A 247 10.84 7.36 1.81
C PRO A 247 12.17 6.82 2.33
N LYS A 248 12.16 5.58 2.83
CA LYS A 248 13.40 4.89 3.26
C LYS A 248 14.22 4.36 2.09
N SER A 249 13.57 4.11 0.96
CA SER A 249 14.19 3.67 -0.29
C SER A 249 13.34 4.05 -1.49
N ILE A 250 13.96 4.23 -2.65
CA ILE A 250 13.31 4.41 -3.95
C ILE A 250 13.69 3.23 -4.80
N SER A 251 12.72 2.50 -5.37
CA SER A 251 12.99 1.30 -6.15
C SER A 251 12.13 1.23 -7.39
N HIS A 252 12.63 0.52 -8.39
CA HIS A 252 11.87 0.09 -9.55
C HIS A 252 12.18 -1.38 -9.84
N GLU A 253 11.15 -2.20 -10.09
CA GLU A 253 11.31 -3.61 -10.44
C GLU A 253 10.37 -3.99 -11.58
N ASN A 254 10.82 -4.93 -12.41
CA ASN A 254 10.04 -5.42 -13.55
C ASN A 254 10.04 -6.96 -13.62
N THR A 255 8.86 -7.52 -13.84
CA THR A 255 8.68 -8.94 -14.17
C THR A 255 8.63 -9.10 -15.68
N TYR A 256 9.54 -9.86 -16.25
CA TYR A 256 9.65 -10.04 -17.70
C TYR A 256 8.72 -11.15 -18.20
N GLU A 257 8.20 -11.00 -19.40
CA GLU A 257 7.30 -11.98 -20.03
C GLU A 257 7.98 -13.33 -20.25
N ARG A 258 9.26 -13.29 -20.65
CA ARG A 258 10.13 -14.47 -20.79
C ARG A 258 11.28 -14.34 -19.80
N ASP A 259 11.63 -15.43 -19.17
CA ASP A 259 12.76 -15.47 -18.26
C ASP A 259 14.05 -15.14 -19.02
N ILE A 260 14.97 -14.42 -18.38
CA ILE A 260 16.22 -13.96 -18.96
C ILE A 260 17.31 -14.91 -18.52
N ALA A 261 17.95 -15.57 -19.48
CA ALA A 261 19.11 -16.46 -19.27
C ALA A 261 20.43 -15.82 -19.74
N ASP A 262 20.36 -14.66 -20.38
CA ASP A 262 21.49 -13.95 -20.95
C ASP A 262 21.91 -12.77 -20.07
N GLY A 263 23.22 -12.71 -19.73
CA GLY A 263 23.76 -11.70 -18.83
C GLY A 263 23.76 -10.28 -19.43
N GLU A 264 24.03 -10.14 -20.72
CA GLU A 264 24.04 -8.83 -21.41
C GLU A 264 22.63 -8.24 -21.46
N ARG A 265 21.63 -9.08 -21.75
CA ARG A 265 20.23 -8.69 -21.71
C ARG A 265 19.80 -8.30 -20.30
N ALA A 266 20.26 -9.02 -19.29
CA ALA A 266 19.99 -8.67 -17.89
C ALA A 266 20.62 -7.32 -17.52
N ALA A 267 21.86 -7.06 -17.97
CA ALA A 267 22.58 -5.79 -17.73
C ALA A 267 21.85 -4.61 -18.38
N SER A 268 21.38 -4.73 -19.63
CA SER A 268 20.58 -3.71 -20.28
C SER A 268 19.33 -3.36 -19.46
N HIS A 269 18.62 -4.35 -18.95
CA HIS A 269 17.44 -4.12 -18.10
C HIS A 269 17.77 -3.50 -16.74
N VAL A 270 18.89 -3.88 -16.12
CA VAL A 270 19.36 -3.29 -14.86
C VAL A 270 19.67 -1.81 -15.06
N ARG A 271 20.30 -1.45 -16.17
CA ARG A 271 20.59 -0.04 -16.55
C ARG A 271 19.31 0.77 -16.71
N ASP A 272 18.30 0.24 -17.41
CA ASP A 272 16.99 0.89 -17.55
C ASP A 272 16.29 1.11 -16.22
N LEU A 273 16.38 0.13 -15.30
CA LEU A 273 15.82 0.24 -13.96
C LEU A 273 16.54 1.29 -13.12
N ALA A 274 17.87 1.33 -13.19
CA ALA A 274 18.70 2.32 -12.50
C ALA A 274 18.38 3.75 -12.96
N LEU A 275 18.20 3.97 -14.26
CA LEU A 275 17.75 5.25 -14.83
C LEU A 275 16.40 5.70 -14.26
N LYS A 276 15.44 4.79 -14.16
CA LYS A 276 14.10 5.09 -13.58
C LYS A 276 14.19 5.44 -12.09
N VAL A 277 15.02 4.72 -11.34
CA VAL A 277 15.27 5.00 -9.91
C VAL A 277 15.95 6.36 -9.75
N ALA A 278 16.97 6.66 -10.57
CA ALA A 278 17.67 7.94 -10.55
C ALA A 278 16.76 9.13 -10.83
N ARG A 279 15.94 9.04 -11.88
CA ARG A 279 14.94 10.09 -12.22
C ARG A 279 14.00 10.31 -11.06
N ARG A 280 13.44 9.25 -10.49
CA ARG A 280 12.52 9.37 -9.38
C ARG A 280 13.18 9.96 -8.13
N ALA A 281 14.42 9.58 -7.82
CA ALA A 281 15.17 10.16 -6.71
C ALA A 281 15.41 11.66 -6.92
N ALA A 282 15.75 12.09 -8.14
CA ALA A 282 15.89 13.49 -8.49
C ALA A 282 14.58 14.27 -8.37
N ASP A 283 13.45 13.72 -8.86
CA ASP A 283 12.11 14.32 -8.78
C ASP A 283 11.66 14.50 -7.32
N GLU A 284 12.04 13.56 -6.43
CA GLU A 284 11.74 13.62 -5.00
C GLU A 284 12.79 14.45 -4.22
N GLY A 285 13.81 15.01 -4.89
CA GLY A 285 14.90 15.79 -4.26
C GLY A 285 15.75 14.96 -3.30
N MET A 286 15.89 13.66 -3.54
CA MET A 286 16.58 12.72 -2.67
C MET A 286 17.85 12.19 -3.32
N VAL A 287 18.84 11.88 -2.48
CA VAL A 287 20.03 11.11 -2.85
C VAL A 287 20.18 9.93 -1.91
N GLY A 288 20.90 8.89 -2.33
CA GLY A 288 21.07 7.69 -1.50
C GLY A 288 22.49 7.13 -1.59
N ARG A 289 22.82 6.28 -0.63
CA ARG A 289 24.17 5.73 -0.45
C ARG A 289 24.26 4.22 -0.66
N THR A 290 23.16 3.52 -0.86
CA THR A 290 23.15 2.06 -1.01
C THR A 290 22.35 1.68 -2.24
N VAL A 291 22.98 0.99 -3.17
CA VAL A 291 22.30 0.37 -4.32
C VAL A 291 22.02 -1.09 -3.98
N THR A 292 20.80 -1.52 -4.22
CA THR A 292 20.37 -2.92 -4.03
C THR A 292 19.87 -3.47 -5.36
N LEU A 293 20.44 -4.58 -5.79
CA LEU A 293 19.94 -5.40 -6.88
C LEU A 293 19.06 -6.52 -6.32
N LYS A 294 17.82 -6.62 -6.77
CA LYS A 294 16.88 -7.69 -6.47
C LYS A 294 16.69 -8.57 -7.69
N VAL A 295 16.84 -9.86 -7.51
CA VAL A 295 16.61 -10.87 -8.54
C VAL A 295 15.58 -11.87 -8.05
N LYS A 296 14.57 -12.14 -8.86
CA LYS A 296 13.67 -13.27 -8.67
C LYS A 296 13.89 -14.26 -9.78
N TRP A 297 14.24 -15.47 -9.43
CA TRP A 297 14.46 -16.57 -10.36
C TRP A 297 13.14 -17.13 -10.93
N ALA A 298 13.21 -17.91 -11.99
CA ALA A 298 12.07 -18.61 -12.58
C ALA A 298 11.31 -19.51 -11.57
N ASN A 299 12.03 -20.10 -10.61
CA ASN A 299 11.49 -20.90 -9.50
C ASN A 299 10.93 -20.07 -8.34
N PHE A 300 10.79 -18.73 -8.50
CA PHE A 300 10.31 -17.78 -7.52
C PHE A 300 11.21 -17.50 -6.32
N GLN A 301 12.36 -18.12 -6.21
CA GLN A 301 13.35 -17.73 -5.19
C GLN A 301 13.84 -16.32 -5.43
N ILE A 302 13.99 -15.56 -4.33
CA ILE A 302 14.44 -14.15 -4.39
C ILE A 302 15.84 -14.08 -3.79
N VAL A 303 16.72 -13.38 -4.49
CA VAL A 303 18.05 -13.03 -4.04
C VAL A 303 18.20 -11.50 -4.10
N THR A 304 18.81 -10.92 -3.08
CA THR A 304 19.17 -9.50 -3.05
C THR A 304 20.66 -9.36 -2.81
N ARG A 305 21.28 -8.40 -3.50
CA ARG A 305 22.67 -8.00 -3.31
C ARG A 305 22.73 -6.49 -3.16
N GLN A 306 23.62 -5.99 -2.35
CA GLN A 306 23.72 -4.55 -2.12
C GLN A 306 25.18 -4.10 -2.10
N GLN A 307 25.38 -2.86 -2.52
CA GLN A 307 26.68 -2.18 -2.54
C GLN A 307 26.53 -0.75 -2.03
N ALA A 308 27.47 -0.32 -1.20
CA ALA A 308 27.56 1.07 -0.79
C ALA A 308 28.25 1.91 -1.88
N LEU A 309 27.71 3.09 -2.15
CA LEU A 309 28.32 4.09 -3.00
C LEU A 309 29.34 4.92 -2.21
N ALA A 310 30.35 5.44 -2.88
CA ALA A 310 31.39 6.28 -2.27
C ALA A 310 30.80 7.53 -1.61
N ALA A 311 29.81 8.16 -2.26
CA ALA A 311 29.08 9.30 -1.75
C ALA A 311 27.58 9.16 -2.06
N PRO A 312 26.69 9.81 -1.26
CA PRO A 312 25.27 9.86 -1.59
C PRO A 312 25.05 10.53 -2.96
N THR A 313 24.30 9.86 -3.83
CA THR A 313 24.02 10.37 -5.18
C THR A 313 22.66 9.90 -5.69
N ALA A 314 22.13 10.59 -6.71
CA ALA A 314 21.03 10.17 -7.56
C ALA A 314 21.45 10.11 -9.04
N GLN A 315 22.76 10.16 -9.32
CA GLN A 315 23.26 10.10 -10.70
C GLN A 315 23.03 8.72 -11.30
N ALA A 316 22.42 8.72 -12.48
CA ALA A 316 22.00 7.50 -13.16
C ALA A 316 23.16 6.54 -13.44
N ASP A 317 24.31 7.07 -13.91
CA ASP A 317 25.47 6.26 -14.25
C ASP A 317 26.07 5.58 -13.02
N ALA A 318 26.17 6.29 -11.89
CA ALA A 318 26.67 5.71 -10.64
C ALA A 318 25.77 4.58 -10.10
N LEU A 319 24.45 4.75 -10.24
CA LEU A 319 23.48 3.72 -9.84
C LEU A 319 23.56 2.52 -10.79
N ALA A 320 23.68 2.76 -12.10
CA ALA A 320 23.77 1.73 -13.12
C ALA A 320 25.05 0.91 -12.96
N GLU A 321 26.20 1.57 -12.84
CA GLU A 321 27.50 0.91 -12.63
C GLU A 321 27.48 0.00 -11.39
N ALA A 322 27.00 0.51 -10.25
CA ALA A 322 26.92 -0.28 -9.03
C ALA A 322 25.98 -1.49 -9.16
N ALA A 323 24.82 -1.30 -9.80
CA ALA A 323 23.84 -2.38 -10.00
C ALA A 323 24.36 -3.42 -11.01
N GLU A 324 25.06 -3.00 -12.07
CA GLU A 324 25.70 -3.88 -13.05
C GLU A 324 26.87 -4.65 -12.45
N GLN A 325 27.68 -4.04 -11.60
CA GLN A 325 28.75 -4.75 -10.88
C GLN A 325 28.16 -5.89 -10.03
N LEU A 326 27.10 -5.63 -9.28
CA LEU A 326 26.40 -6.66 -8.51
C LEU A 326 25.82 -7.76 -9.41
N LEU A 327 25.29 -7.40 -10.58
CA LEU A 327 24.78 -8.36 -11.55
C LEU A 327 25.90 -9.28 -12.07
N TRP A 328 27.00 -8.71 -12.55
CA TRP A 328 28.09 -9.47 -13.14
C TRP A 328 28.85 -10.33 -12.13
N GLN A 329 29.08 -9.81 -10.93
CA GLN A 329 29.84 -10.53 -9.90
C GLN A 329 29.04 -11.61 -9.20
N GLU A 330 27.76 -11.35 -8.91
CA GLU A 330 26.96 -12.15 -7.98
C GLU A 330 25.84 -12.96 -8.63
N ILE A 331 25.37 -12.55 -9.81
CA ILE A 331 24.17 -13.10 -10.43
C ILE A 331 24.48 -13.84 -11.71
N VAL A 332 25.25 -13.23 -12.62
CA VAL A 332 25.58 -13.86 -13.91
C VAL A 332 26.32 -15.19 -13.75
N PRO A 333 27.24 -15.37 -12.81
CA PRO A 333 27.87 -16.69 -12.57
C PRO A 333 26.88 -17.78 -12.12
N LEU A 334 25.68 -17.40 -11.66
CA LEU A 334 24.62 -18.32 -11.25
C LEU A 334 23.63 -18.63 -12.40
N LEU A 335 23.74 -17.92 -13.54
CA LEU A 335 22.96 -18.24 -14.73
C LEU A 335 23.51 -19.54 -15.33
N ASP A 336 22.72 -20.57 -15.25
CA ASP A 336 22.96 -21.86 -15.90
C ASP A 336 21.69 -22.20 -16.72
N GLY A 337 21.76 -23.23 -17.54
CA GLY A 337 20.62 -23.62 -18.39
C GLY A 337 19.32 -23.92 -17.60
N ALA A 338 19.39 -24.05 -16.27
CA ALA A 338 18.24 -24.30 -15.38
C ALA A 338 17.80 -23.04 -14.62
N ARG A 339 18.65 -22.04 -14.46
CA ARG A 339 18.38 -20.80 -13.74
C ARG A 339 18.23 -19.64 -14.71
N ALA A 340 17.07 -19.07 -14.76
CA ALA A 340 16.77 -17.85 -15.51
C ALA A 340 16.09 -16.81 -14.63
N ILE A 341 16.29 -15.54 -14.97
CA ILE A 341 15.78 -14.40 -14.21
C ILE A 341 14.34 -14.10 -14.65
N ARG A 342 13.41 -14.15 -13.71
CA ARG A 342 12.01 -13.78 -13.90
C ARG A 342 11.74 -12.29 -13.66
N LEU A 343 12.42 -11.70 -12.67
CA LEU A 343 12.26 -10.30 -12.28
C LEU A 343 13.62 -9.72 -11.90
N LEU A 344 13.84 -8.50 -12.32
CA LEU A 344 14.92 -7.64 -11.84
C LEU A 344 14.34 -6.40 -11.15
N GLY A 345 15.03 -5.94 -10.12
CA GLY A 345 14.72 -4.70 -9.42
C GLY A 345 16.01 -3.99 -8.98
N VAL A 346 15.98 -2.67 -9.08
CA VAL A 346 17.05 -1.79 -8.55
C VAL A 346 16.42 -0.89 -7.49
N ALA A 347 17.11 -0.73 -6.36
CA ALA A 347 16.69 0.18 -5.30
C ALA A 347 17.86 1.06 -4.84
N LEU A 348 17.54 2.32 -4.55
CA LEU A 348 18.42 3.28 -3.87
C LEU A 348 17.92 3.42 -2.42
N GLY A 349 18.79 3.10 -1.49
CA GLY A 349 18.54 3.14 -0.05
C GLY A 349 19.46 4.10 0.69
N SER A 350 19.31 4.17 2.02
CA SER A 350 20.03 5.15 2.86
C SER A 350 19.83 6.57 2.34
N LEU A 351 18.54 6.93 2.12
CA LEU A 351 18.15 8.18 1.51
C LEU A 351 18.36 9.38 2.43
N SER A 352 18.73 10.51 1.83
CA SER A 352 18.79 11.82 2.46
C SER A 352 18.38 12.90 1.46
N PRO A 353 17.86 14.06 1.91
CA PRO A 353 17.59 15.19 1.03
C PRO A 353 18.85 15.68 0.32
N ALA A 354 18.76 15.95 -0.98
CA ALA A 354 19.89 16.41 -1.79
C ALA A 354 20.56 17.69 -1.26
N ALA A 355 19.76 18.62 -0.71
CA ALA A 355 20.23 19.86 -0.11
C ALA A 355 21.16 19.66 1.10
N ARG A 356 20.95 18.59 1.89
CA ARG A 356 21.83 18.27 3.06
C ARG A 356 23.23 17.82 2.67
N VAL A 357 23.41 17.32 1.45
CA VAL A 357 24.72 16.87 0.95
C VAL A 357 25.55 18.04 0.41
N ALA A 358 24.87 19.06 -0.14
CA ALA A 358 25.50 20.31 -0.57
C ALA A 358 25.94 21.20 0.63
N ASP A 359 25.18 21.19 1.73
CA ASP A 359 25.45 21.96 2.94
C ASP A 359 26.57 21.38 3.82
N GLY A 360 26.95 20.12 3.64
CA GLY A 360 28.16 19.53 4.21
C GLY A 360 29.46 20.07 3.59
N ALA A 361 29.36 20.84 2.47
CA ALA A 361 30.47 21.49 1.78
C ALA A 361 30.40 23.03 1.84
N ALA A 362 29.30 23.65 2.25
CA ALA A 362 29.17 25.10 2.45
C ALA A 362 27.92 25.42 3.27
N GLY A 363 28.09 26.08 4.41
CA GLY A 363 26.97 26.49 5.27
C GLY A 363 26.10 27.59 4.67
N LEU A 364 24.83 27.62 5.16
CA LEU A 364 23.84 28.67 5.13
C LEU A 364 22.82 28.73 3.98
N SER A 365 21.64 28.65 4.42
CA SER A 365 20.42 29.46 4.26
C SER A 365 19.15 28.74 3.79
N ARG A 366 18.20 28.74 4.73
CA ARG A 366 16.82 28.29 4.57
C ARG A 366 16.05 29.19 3.59
N ARG A 367 15.35 28.58 2.63
CA ARG A 367 14.01 29.04 2.22
C ARG A 367 13.15 27.82 1.91
N MET A 368 12.09 27.68 2.70
CA MET A 368 11.02 26.72 2.48
C MET A 368 10.25 27.04 1.20
N ARG A 369 10.04 26.06 0.35
CA ARG A 369 9.00 26.06 -0.68
C ARG A 369 7.95 25.02 -0.30
N PRO A 370 6.64 25.27 -0.51
CA PRO A 370 5.59 24.33 -0.18
C PRO A 370 5.67 23.12 -1.13
N GLY A 371 5.98 21.95 -0.57
CA GLY A 371 6.04 20.69 -1.32
C GLY A 371 4.66 20.08 -1.47
N TYR A 372 4.23 19.92 -2.70
CA TYR A 372 3.15 18.97 -3.03
C TYR A 372 3.74 17.55 -2.98
N GLY A 373 3.43 16.82 -1.90
CA GLY A 373 3.90 15.44 -1.74
C GLY A 373 3.29 14.51 -2.78
N LEU A 374 4.13 13.93 -3.62
CA LEU A 374 3.77 12.84 -4.50
C LEU A 374 3.59 11.55 -3.69
N VAL A 375 2.48 10.85 -3.96
CA VAL A 375 2.14 9.57 -3.37
C VAL A 375 3.25 8.57 -3.64
N GLN A 376 3.83 7.94 -2.60
CA GLN A 376 4.67 6.76 -2.82
C GLN A 376 3.87 5.70 -3.57
N PRO A 377 4.49 4.98 -4.52
CA PRO A 377 3.87 3.81 -5.10
C PRO A 377 3.52 2.85 -3.97
N SER A 378 2.24 2.58 -3.83
CA SER A 378 1.74 1.51 -2.96
C SER A 378 2.32 0.18 -3.46
N LEU A 379 2.11 -0.91 -2.73
CA LEU A 379 2.43 -2.29 -3.16
C LEU A 379 2.03 -2.56 -4.62
N TRP A 380 1.10 -1.82 -5.15
CA TRP A 380 0.50 -1.81 -6.49
C TRP A 380 1.44 -1.37 -7.61
N GLU A 381 2.21 -0.31 -7.43
CA GLU A 381 3.16 0.13 -8.45
C GLU A 381 4.36 -0.82 -8.56
N ARG A 382 4.57 -1.67 -7.55
CA ARG A 382 5.57 -2.75 -7.58
C ARG A 382 5.07 -4.00 -8.32
N LEU A 383 3.75 -4.13 -8.55
CA LEU A 383 3.15 -5.29 -9.20
C LEU A 383 2.85 -5.07 -10.69
N VAL A 384 2.91 -3.85 -11.18
CA VAL A 384 2.46 -3.46 -12.52
C VAL A 384 3.55 -2.77 -13.36
N GLY A 385 4.73 -2.53 -12.79
CA GLY A 385 5.90 -2.00 -13.50
C GLY A 385 6.64 -3.05 -14.32
#